data_60c898e0275723545ae1bf165b543b29
#
_entry.id   60c898e0275723545ae1bf165b543b29
#
_cell.length_a   1.000
_cell.length_b   1.000
_cell.length_c   1.000
_cell.angle_alpha   90.00
_cell.angle_beta   90.00
_cell.angle_gamma   90.00
#
_symmetry.space_group_name_H-M   'P 1'
#
loop_
_entity.id
_entity.type
_entity.pdbx_description
1 polymer ?
#
loop_
_entity_poly.entity_id
_entity_poly.type
_entity_poly.pdbx_seq_one_letter_code
_entity_poly.pdbx_strand_id
1 'polypeptide(L)' 'MKALRKSKGYSQVKMQLLTGIDQSDYSKIETGKRNMTFDQCRRIAMALETSMDYLAGLTEDPRPYPRIPSNSEKA' A
#
# COMPACT_ATOMS: atom_id res chain seq x y z
N MET A 1 0.87 2.97 8.03
CA MET A 1 -0.07 2.18 7.20
C MET A 1 -1.47 2.14 7.79
N LYS A 2 -1.61 1.76 9.04
CA LYS A 2 -2.93 1.68 9.67
C LYS A 2 -3.62 3.04 9.71
N ALA A 3 -2.90 4.09 10.07
CA ALA A 3 -3.48 5.43 10.13
C ALA A 3 -3.96 5.90 8.76
N LEU A 4 -3.16 5.62 7.72
CA LEU A 4 -3.54 6.00 6.37
C LEU A 4 -4.76 5.23 5.90
N ARG A 5 -4.82 3.92 6.21
CA ARG A 5 -5.98 3.10 5.88
C ARG A 5 -7.24 3.65 6.55
N LYS A 6 -7.15 3.98 7.84
CA LYS A 6 -8.29 4.51 8.58
C LYS A 6 -8.72 5.87 8.06
N SER A 7 -7.78 6.70 7.64
CA SER A 7 -8.10 8.01 7.10
C SER A 7 -8.93 7.92 5.82
N LYS A 8 -8.81 6.81 5.10
CA LYS A 8 -9.60 6.56 3.89
C LYS A 8 -10.90 5.85 4.19
N GLY A 9 -11.16 5.50 5.44
CA GLY A 9 -12.36 4.77 5.82
C GLY A 9 -12.35 3.31 5.43
N TYR A 10 -11.20 2.73 5.15
CA TYR A 10 -11.09 1.35 4.73
C TYR A 10 -10.94 0.41 5.94
N SER A 11 -11.71 -0.68 5.92
CA SER A 11 -11.52 -1.78 6.88
C SER A 11 -10.41 -2.70 6.36
N GLN A 12 -9.95 -3.62 7.22
CA GLN A 12 -9.00 -4.63 6.77
C GLN A 12 -9.63 -5.56 5.73
N VAL A 13 -10.93 -5.82 5.84
CA VAL A 13 -11.65 -6.60 4.83
C VAL A 13 -11.63 -5.86 3.49
N LYS A 14 -11.82 -4.54 3.51
CA LYS A 14 -11.75 -3.75 2.28
C LYS A 14 -10.36 -3.86 1.66
N MET A 15 -9.32 -3.85 2.49
CA MET A 15 -7.95 -3.99 1.98
C MET A 15 -7.72 -5.35 1.33
N GLN A 16 -8.32 -6.41 1.87
CA GLN A 16 -8.26 -7.71 1.22
C GLN A 16 -8.87 -7.65 -0.18
N LEU A 17 -10.01 -6.99 -0.32
CA LEU A 17 -10.67 -6.86 -1.61
C LEU A 17 -9.83 -6.04 -2.59
N LEU A 18 -9.19 -4.99 -2.11
CA LEU A 18 -8.42 -4.09 -2.97
C LEU A 18 -7.05 -4.66 -3.37
N THR A 19 -6.45 -5.43 -2.48
CA THR A 19 -5.06 -5.89 -2.70
C THR A 19 -4.96 -7.36 -3.08
N GLY A 20 -5.99 -8.15 -2.80
CA GLY A 20 -5.92 -9.59 -2.96
C GLY A 20 -5.11 -10.29 -1.87
N ILE A 21 -4.66 -9.56 -0.86
CA ILE A 21 -3.93 -10.14 0.26
C ILE A 21 -4.95 -10.61 1.30
N ASP A 22 -4.81 -11.87 1.74
CA ASP A 22 -5.69 -12.40 2.76
C ASP A 22 -5.73 -11.50 3.99
N GLN A 23 -6.90 -11.31 4.59
CA GLN A 23 -7.06 -10.41 5.73
C GLN A 23 -6.13 -10.77 6.88
N SER A 24 -5.96 -12.06 7.15
CA SER A 24 -5.09 -12.51 8.22
C SER A 24 -3.65 -12.09 7.96
N ASP A 25 -3.17 -12.27 6.73
CA ASP A 25 -1.82 -11.85 6.35
C ASP A 25 -1.69 -10.33 6.38
N TYR A 26 -2.69 -9.63 5.87
CA TYR A 26 -2.69 -8.17 5.90
C TYR A 26 -2.59 -7.66 7.33
N SER A 27 -3.37 -8.25 8.23
CA SER A 27 -3.35 -7.86 9.64
C SER A 27 -1.96 -8.03 10.25
N LYS A 28 -1.28 -9.14 9.94
CA LYS A 28 0.06 -9.38 10.44
C LYS A 28 1.05 -8.37 9.90
N ILE A 29 0.91 -7.99 8.64
CA ILE A 29 1.75 -6.96 8.03
C ILE A 29 1.52 -5.63 8.75
N GLU A 30 0.26 -5.27 8.96
CA GLU A 30 -0.09 -3.98 9.56
C GLU A 30 0.41 -3.87 11.00
N THR A 31 0.43 -4.97 11.73
CA THR A 31 0.89 -4.99 13.13
C THR A 31 2.39 -5.26 13.26
N GLY A 32 3.09 -5.42 12.15
CA GLY A 32 4.53 -5.65 12.18
C GLY A 32 4.97 -7.07 12.45
N LYS A 33 4.02 -8.01 12.50
CA LYS A 33 4.34 -9.42 12.76
C LYS A 33 4.90 -10.15 11.55
N ARG A 34 4.73 -9.56 10.37
CA ARG A 34 5.22 -10.11 9.11
C ARG A 34 5.71 -8.98 8.23
N ASN A 35 6.81 -9.19 7.55
CA ASN A 35 7.31 -8.23 6.56
C ASN A 35 6.54 -8.37 5.26
N MET A 36 6.29 -7.25 4.60
CA MET A 36 5.68 -7.27 3.27
C MET A 36 6.68 -7.79 2.25
N THR A 37 6.19 -8.59 1.31
CA THR A 37 6.95 -8.85 0.09
C THR A 37 6.91 -7.59 -0.76
N PHE A 38 7.80 -7.52 -1.77
CA PHE A 38 7.78 -6.38 -2.69
C PHE A 38 6.42 -6.24 -3.37
N ASP A 39 5.86 -7.36 -3.82
CA ASP A 39 4.57 -7.32 -4.50
C ASP A 39 3.45 -6.88 -3.57
N GLN A 40 3.46 -7.36 -2.32
CA GLN A 40 2.47 -6.94 -1.34
C GLN A 40 2.57 -5.45 -1.05
N CYS A 41 3.79 -4.94 -0.90
CA CYS A 41 4.01 -3.52 -0.67
C CYS A 41 3.47 -2.70 -1.83
N ARG A 42 3.72 -3.12 -3.06
CA ARG A 42 3.23 -2.46 -4.26
C ARG A 42 1.70 -2.43 -4.28
N ARG A 43 1.07 -3.55 -4.00
CA ARG A 43 -0.40 -3.65 -4.01
C ARG A 43 -1.03 -2.78 -2.93
N ILE A 44 -0.45 -2.77 -1.73
CA ILE A 44 -0.95 -1.95 -0.63
C ILE A 44 -0.75 -0.47 -0.96
N ALA A 45 0.39 -0.11 -1.51
CA ALA A 45 0.65 1.27 -1.88
C ALA A 45 -0.35 1.78 -2.91
N MET A 46 -0.69 0.96 -3.89
CA MET A 46 -1.68 1.33 -4.89
C MET A 46 -3.07 1.48 -4.27
N ALA A 47 -3.45 0.56 -3.40
CA ALA A 47 -4.76 0.57 -2.76
C ALA A 47 -4.92 1.79 -1.85
N LEU A 48 -3.86 2.18 -1.15
CA LEU A 48 -3.89 3.33 -0.24
C LEU A 48 -3.49 4.64 -0.93
N GLU A 49 -3.19 4.59 -2.22
CA GLU A 49 -2.78 5.75 -2.99
C GLU A 49 -1.59 6.45 -2.34
N THR A 50 -0.57 5.66 -2.01
CA THR A 50 0.67 6.14 -1.41
C THR A 50 1.86 5.52 -2.12
N SER A 51 3.07 5.84 -1.68
CA SER A 51 4.27 5.27 -2.25
C SER A 51 4.75 4.08 -1.42
N MET A 52 5.53 3.20 -2.04
CA MET A 52 6.17 2.11 -1.32
C MET A 52 7.19 2.65 -0.31
N ASP A 53 7.83 3.79 -0.63
CA ASP A 53 8.75 4.43 0.30
C ASP A 53 8.05 4.84 1.59
N TYR A 54 6.83 5.36 1.47
CA TYR A 54 6.07 5.73 2.66
C TYR A 54 5.75 4.51 3.51
N LEU A 55 5.33 3.41 2.87
CA LEU A 55 5.02 2.19 3.60
C LEU A 55 6.25 1.57 4.23
N ALA A 56 7.40 1.73 3.61
CA ALA A 56 8.67 1.21 4.13
C ALA A 56 9.31 2.14 5.16
N GLY A 57 8.73 3.31 5.40
CA GLY A 57 9.27 4.24 6.37
C GLY A 57 10.45 5.08 5.86
N LEU A 58 10.66 5.10 4.55
CA LEU A 58 11.77 5.84 3.95
C LEU A 58 11.44 7.31 3.68
N THR A 59 10.17 7.67 3.76
CA THR A 59 9.72 9.05 3.61
C THR A 59 8.54 9.28 4.53
N GLU A 60 8.35 10.52 4.96
CA GLU A 60 7.18 10.91 5.74
C GLU A 60 6.07 11.47 4.86
N ASP A 61 6.31 11.57 3.55
CA ASP A 61 5.34 12.09 2.59
C ASP A 61 4.44 10.94 2.12
N PRO A 62 3.14 10.94 2.45
CA PRO A 62 2.25 9.86 2.05
C PRO A 62 1.75 9.96 0.62
N ARG A 63 2.12 10.98 -0.13
CA ARG A 63 1.65 11.14 -1.50
C ARG A 63 2.20 10.03 -2.38
N PRO A 64 1.41 9.54 -3.35
CA PRO A 64 1.89 8.52 -4.25
C PRO A 64 2.96 9.09 -5.19
N TYR A 65 3.72 8.17 -5.81
CA TYR A 65 4.62 8.60 -6.88
C TYR A 65 3.82 9.22 -8.01
N PRO A 66 4.40 10.21 -8.71
CA PRO A 66 3.76 10.75 -9.90
C PRO A 66 3.49 9.64 -10.90
N ARG A 67 2.30 9.63 -11.48
CA ARG A 67 1.96 8.63 -12.49
C ARG A 67 2.65 9.02 -13.78
N ILE A 68 3.22 8.01 -14.42
CA ILE A 68 3.85 8.19 -15.72
C ILE A 68 2.79 7.89 -16.77
N PRO A 69 2.46 8.85 -17.67
CA PRO A 69 1.51 8.58 -18.73
C PRO A 69 1.97 7.40 -19.58
N SER A 70 1.03 6.57 -20.04
CA SER A 70 1.35 5.36 -20.75
C SER A 70 2.23 5.60 -21.98
N ASN A 71 2.07 6.76 -22.63
CA ASN A 71 2.86 7.08 -23.80
C ASN A 71 4.31 7.42 -23.48
N SER A 72 4.62 7.80 -22.25
CA SER A 72 5.99 8.13 -21.88
C SER A 72 6.81 6.87 -21.62
N GLU A 73 6.18 5.74 -21.45
CA GLU A 73 6.89 4.50 -21.24
C GLU A 73 7.68 4.05 -22.46
N LYS A 74 7.37 4.63 -23.59
CA LYS A 74 8.02 4.28 -24.84
C LYS A 74 9.38 4.93 -25.01
N ALA A 75 9.62 5.90 -24.19
CA ALA A 75 10.87 6.65 -24.29
C ALA A 75 12.06 5.80 -23.88
#